data_1b6515b19e834d8333fc51987be04b6e
#
_entry.id   1b6515b19e834d8333fc51987be04b6e
#
_cell.length_a   1.000
_cell.length_b   1.000
_cell.length_c   1.000
_cell.angle_alpha   90.00
_cell.angle_beta   90.00
_cell.angle_gamma   90.00
#
_symmetry.space_group_name_H-M   'P 1'
#
loop_
_entity.id
_entity.type
_entity.pdbx_description
1 polymer ?
#
loop_
_entity_poly.entity_id
_entity_poly.type
_entity_poly.pdbx_seq_one_letter_code
_entity_poly.pdbx_strand_id
1 'polypeptide(L)'
;GANTAFADRQADDRQGGWTDQGGNDLSVMKPGTLKVSGIPFAILNDAETGGKSCVVLGGPQRSYLTQTANVPVDNVQGAYLYLLHGAAWCPPAKEQKMTGVLFVDYADGSTSEFHVRCGRDVADWAKPDAYKNAVRVWTAYNNNTQVSLFASKFKLKGPAVKAVRLEARDSAWMVAAMTLGDDTRISGIKKQVTLDKTYTAPALAAPLPAVQVQSVPKNIIL
;
A
#
# COMPACT_ATOMS: atom_id res chain seq x y z
N GLY A 1 -13.19 3.45 -2.05
CA GLY A 1 -12.71 2.60 -0.97
C GLY A 1 -11.94 1.39 -1.51
N ALA A 2 -11.59 0.45 -0.65
CA ALA A 2 -10.93 -0.80 -1.03
C ALA A 2 -11.76 -1.58 -2.06
N ASN A 3 -11.10 -2.21 -3.02
CA ASN A 3 -11.76 -2.94 -4.10
C ASN A 3 -11.34 -4.41 -4.19
N THR A 4 -10.31 -4.83 -3.46
CA THR A 4 -9.72 -6.17 -3.54
C THR A 4 -9.27 -6.63 -2.16
N ALA A 5 -9.27 -7.95 -1.91
CA ALA A 5 -8.71 -8.57 -0.71
C ALA A 5 -7.18 -8.70 -0.81
N PHE A 6 -6.52 -8.83 0.34
CA PHE A 6 -5.11 -9.27 0.39
C PHE A 6 -4.95 -10.73 -0.04
N ALA A 7 -5.96 -11.55 0.27
CA ALA A 7 -6.04 -12.91 -0.25
C ALA A 7 -6.25 -12.90 -1.77
N ASP A 8 -5.45 -13.67 -2.46
CA ASP A 8 -5.57 -13.85 -3.91
C ASP A 8 -6.31 -15.17 -4.22
N ARG A 9 -6.60 -15.39 -5.46
CA ARG A 9 -7.15 -16.65 -5.96
C ARG A 9 -6.54 -16.95 -7.33
N GLN A 10 -6.48 -18.19 -7.68
CA GLN A 10 -6.16 -18.62 -9.02
C GLN A 10 -7.47 -18.97 -9.74
N ALA A 11 -7.60 -18.56 -10.99
CA ALA A 11 -8.77 -18.85 -11.82
C ALA A 11 -8.34 -19.32 -13.21
N ASP A 12 -9.19 -20.17 -13.82
CA ASP A 12 -8.91 -20.76 -15.14
C ASP A 12 -8.81 -19.69 -16.25
N ASP A 13 -9.56 -18.59 -16.10
CA ASP A 13 -9.51 -17.44 -17.00
C ASP A 13 -8.34 -16.48 -16.73
N ARG A 14 -7.49 -16.78 -15.75
CA ARG A 14 -6.35 -15.97 -15.29
C ARG A 14 -6.76 -14.58 -14.75
N GLN A 15 -7.99 -14.45 -14.26
CA GLN A 15 -8.53 -13.23 -13.66
C GLN A 15 -8.80 -13.41 -12.15
N GLY A 16 -8.06 -14.29 -11.51
CA GLY A 16 -8.14 -14.53 -10.07
C GLY A 16 -7.39 -13.46 -9.28
N GLY A 17 -8.09 -12.72 -8.41
CA GLY A 17 -7.48 -11.72 -7.53
C GLY A 17 -6.60 -10.69 -8.23
N TRP A 18 -5.56 -10.22 -7.56
CA TRP A 18 -4.69 -9.17 -8.12
C TRP A 18 -3.47 -9.72 -8.88
N THR A 19 -2.99 -10.91 -8.57
CA THR A 19 -1.88 -11.56 -9.28
C THR A 19 -2.23 -12.92 -9.89
N ASP A 20 -3.39 -13.48 -9.56
CA ASP A 20 -3.83 -14.81 -10.02
C ASP A 20 -2.86 -15.93 -9.61
N GLN A 21 -2.27 -15.81 -8.42
CA GLN A 21 -1.27 -16.75 -7.90
C GLN A 21 -1.76 -17.58 -6.71
N GLY A 22 -3.07 -17.56 -6.41
CA GLY A 22 -3.66 -18.31 -5.32
C GLY A 22 -3.00 -17.95 -3.99
N GLY A 23 -2.58 -18.95 -3.22
CA GLY A 23 -1.96 -18.73 -1.91
C GLY A 23 -0.61 -18.01 -1.92
N ASN A 24 -0.07 -17.66 -3.08
CA ASN A 24 1.06 -16.73 -3.16
C ASN A 24 0.53 -15.29 -3.13
N ASP A 25 0.16 -14.80 -1.96
CA ASP A 25 -0.58 -13.57 -1.75
C ASP A 25 -0.13 -12.80 -0.50
N LEU A 26 -0.92 -11.83 -0.09
CA LEU A 26 -0.70 -11.00 1.10
C LEU A 26 -1.67 -11.29 2.25
N SER A 27 -2.37 -12.43 2.24
CA SER A 27 -3.34 -12.82 3.30
C SER A 27 -2.70 -12.96 4.70
N VAL A 28 -1.37 -13.10 4.76
CA VAL A 28 -0.60 -13.09 6.01
C VAL A 28 -0.54 -11.69 6.67
N MET A 29 -0.94 -10.63 5.96
CA MET A 29 -1.05 -9.29 6.53
C MET A 29 -2.19 -9.25 7.56
N LYS A 30 -1.87 -8.82 8.77
CA LYS A 30 -2.86 -8.74 9.84
C LYS A 30 -3.56 -7.38 9.82
N PRO A 31 -4.90 -7.35 10.02
CA PRO A 31 -5.63 -6.11 10.19
C PRO A 31 -5.18 -5.38 11.48
N GLY A 32 -5.44 -4.08 11.53
CA GLY A 32 -5.09 -3.23 12.67
C GLY A 32 -4.12 -2.11 12.27
N THR A 33 -3.36 -1.59 13.23
CA THR A 33 -2.43 -0.49 12.98
C THR A 33 -0.99 -0.98 12.85
N LEU A 34 -0.43 -0.84 11.65
CA LEU A 34 1.01 -1.01 11.40
C LEU A 34 1.71 0.34 11.62
N LYS A 35 2.61 0.42 12.61
CA LYS A 35 3.42 1.62 12.85
C LYS A 35 4.79 1.49 12.20
N VAL A 36 5.11 2.43 11.31
CA VAL A 36 6.40 2.52 10.63
C VAL A 36 7.08 3.82 11.00
N SER A 37 8.14 3.77 11.80
CA SER A 37 8.85 4.96 12.30
C SER A 37 7.93 6.00 12.95
N GLY A 38 6.87 5.54 13.61
CA GLY A 38 5.85 6.40 14.22
C GLY A 38 4.69 6.79 13.29
N ILE A 39 4.79 6.55 11.98
CA ILE A 39 3.68 6.76 11.04
C ILE A 39 2.72 5.57 11.13
N PRO A 40 1.45 5.79 11.50
CA PRO A 40 0.45 4.73 11.57
C PRO A 40 -0.16 4.46 10.20
N PHE A 41 -0.30 3.19 9.84
CA PHE A 41 -1.07 2.73 8.69
C PHE A 41 -2.21 1.84 9.20
N ALA A 42 -3.44 2.22 8.91
CA ALA A 42 -4.62 1.41 9.23
C ALA A 42 -4.78 0.31 8.16
N ILE A 43 -4.58 -0.93 8.58
CA ILE A 43 -4.78 -2.10 7.73
C ILE A 43 -6.22 -2.57 7.93
N LEU A 44 -7.00 -2.58 6.87
CA LEU A 44 -8.42 -2.93 6.92
C LEU A 44 -8.60 -4.41 7.29
N ASN A 45 -9.68 -4.65 8.03
CA ASN A 45 -10.18 -6.00 8.27
C ASN A 45 -11.18 -6.35 7.16
N ASP A 46 -10.85 -7.31 6.32
CA ASP A 46 -11.70 -7.75 5.21
C ASP A 46 -13.06 -8.30 5.70
N ALA A 47 -13.13 -8.89 6.87
CA ALA A 47 -14.40 -9.32 7.48
C ALA A 47 -15.38 -8.15 7.76
N GLU A 48 -14.85 -6.94 7.99
CA GLU A 48 -15.64 -5.73 8.27
C GLU A 48 -15.91 -4.90 7.01
N THR A 49 -15.20 -5.16 5.93
CA THR A 49 -15.21 -4.36 4.69
C THR A 49 -15.75 -5.13 3.48
N GLY A 50 -16.52 -6.19 3.72
CA GLY A 50 -17.10 -7.01 2.66
C GLY A 50 -16.06 -7.76 1.83
N GLY A 51 -15.00 -8.25 2.48
CA GLY A 51 -13.94 -9.02 1.84
C GLY A 51 -12.91 -8.16 1.08
N LYS A 52 -12.78 -6.88 1.41
CA LYS A 52 -11.89 -5.95 0.68
C LYS A 52 -10.93 -5.26 1.64
N SER A 53 -9.63 -5.41 1.42
CA SER A 53 -8.59 -4.92 2.34
C SER A 53 -7.69 -3.85 1.74
N CYS A 54 -7.64 -3.74 0.41
CA CYS A 54 -6.75 -2.83 -0.28
C CYS A 54 -7.36 -2.27 -1.58
N VAL A 55 -6.72 -1.26 -2.13
CA VAL A 55 -6.97 -0.79 -3.50
C VAL A 55 -5.98 -1.47 -4.42
N VAL A 56 -6.48 -2.14 -5.46
CA VAL A 56 -5.66 -2.71 -6.53
C VAL A 56 -6.07 -2.08 -7.85
N LEU A 57 -5.07 -1.61 -8.59
CA LEU A 57 -5.22 -1.05 -9.92
C LEU A 57 -4.48 -1.94 -10.92
N GLY A 58 -5.14 -2.24 -12.04
CA GLY A 58 -4.56 -3.07 -13.08
C GLY A 58 -3.59 -2.31 -13.97
N GLY A 59 -2.44 -2.91 -14.20
CA GLY A 59 -1.60 -2.55 -15.35
C GLY A 59 -1.94 -3.41 -16.56
N PRO A 60 -1.09 -3.42 -17.60
CA PRO A 60 -1.34 -4.19 -18.84
C PRO A 60 -1.55 -5.69 -18.59
N GLN A 61 -0.91 -6.26 -17.57
CA GLN A 61 -1.05 -7.68 -17.22
C GLN A 61 -2.37 -8.01 -16.53
N ARG A 62 -3.09 -7.00 -16.05
CA ARG A 62 -4.35 -7.13 -15.30
C ARG A 62 -5.37 -6.08 -15.77
N SER A 63 -5.58 -6.01 -17.08
CA SER A 63 -6.48 -5.03 -17.71
C SER A 63 -7.96 -5.19 -17.31
N TYR A 64 -8.34 -6.33 -16.75
CA TYR A 64 -9.68 -6.58 -16.20
C TYR A 64 -9.93 -5.88 -14.86
N LEU A 65 -8.86 -5.48 -14.14
CA LEU A 65 -8.98 -4.68 -12.92
C LEU A 65 -9.21 -3.20 -13.27
N THR A 66 -9.80 -2.45 -12.34
CA THR A 66 -9.92 -1.00 -12.50
C THR A 66 -8.57 -0.35 -12.73
N GLN A 67 -8.53 0.67 -13.60
CA GLN A 67 -7.31 1.42 -13.90
C GLN A 67 -7.17 2.65 -12.99
N THR A 68 -8.25 3.05 -12.32
CA THR A 68 -8.30 4.26 -11.50
C THR A 68 -9.01 3.99 -10.17
N ALA A 69 -8.63 4.73 -9.15
CA ALA A 69 -9.36 4.80 -7.89
C ALA A 69 -9.41 6.25 -7.38
N ASN A 70 -10.51 6.61 -6.74
CA ASN A 70 -10.68 7.88 -6.05
C ASN A 70 -10.96 7.61 -4.56
N VAL A 71 -10.14 8.20 -3.70
CA VAL A 71 -10.28 8.11 -2.25
C VAL A 71 -10.61 9.51 -1.73
N PRO A 72 -11.86 9.78 -1.38
CA PRO A 72 -12.24 11.06 -0.81
C PRO A 72 -11.56 11.24 0.56
N VAL A 73 -11.13 12.47 0.83
CA VAL A 73 -10.51 12.87 2.10
C VAL A 73 -11.24 14.13 2.56
N ASP A 74 -11.64 14.15 3.83
CA ASP A 74 -12.46 15.23 4.37
C ASP A 74 -11.61 16.43 4.77
N ASN A 75 -11.00 17.11 3.79
CA ASN A 75 -10.20 18.32 3.94
C ASN A 75 -9.16 18.23 5.08
N VAL A 76 -8.41 17.14 5.10
CA VAL A 76 -7.38 16.87 6.12
C VAL A 76 -6.08 17.56 5.72
N GLN A 77 -5.46 18.28 6.66
CA GLN A 77 -4.14 18.88 6.49
C GLN A 77 -3.03 17.84 6.75
N GLY A 78 -1.90 18.02 6.08
CA GLY A 78 -0.69 17.26 6.29
C GLY A 78 0.41 17.72 5.34
N ALA A 79 1.65 17.75 5.79
CA ALA A 79 2.79 18.10 4.95
C ALA A 79 3.21 16.98 4.00
N TYR A 80 2.81 15.75 4.30
CA TYR A 80 3.17 14.56 3.53
C TYR A 80 1.99 13.59 3.42
N LEU A 81 1.90 12.95 2.25
CA LEU A 81 1.13 11.73 2.05
C LEU A 81 2.09 10.54 2.06
N TYR A 82 1.79 9.56 2.89
CA TYR A 82 2.51 8.30 2.99
C TYR A 82 1.66 7.19 2.40
N LEU A 83 2.24 6.37 1.55
CA LEU A 83 1.61 5.16 1.03
C LEU A 83 2.29 3.92 1.63
N LEU A 84 1.50 2.96 2.05
CA LEU A 84 1.92 1.58 2.26
C LEU A 84 1.43 0.78 1.05
N HIS A 85 2.36 0.36 0.19
CA HIS A 85 1.99 -0.19 -1.11
C HIS A 85 3.02 -1.20 -1.63
N GLY A 86 2.66 -1.85 -2.73
CA GLY A 86 3.50 -2.74 -3.52
C GLY A 86 3.06 -2.75 -4.96
N ALA A 87 3.88 -3.28 -5.84
CA ALA A 87 3.50 -3.49 -7.23
C ALA A 87 3.84 -4.92 -7.65
N ALA A 88 3.13 -5.45 -8.63
CA ALA A 88 3.46 -6.70 -9.27
C ALA A 88 3.91 -6.46 -10.72
N TRP A 89 4.81 -7.31 -11.21
CA TRP A 89 5.43 -7.18 -12.53
C TRP A 89 6.22 -5.87 -12.69
N CYS A 90 6.87 -5.45 -11.63
CA CYS A 90 7.82 -4.37 -11.71
C CYS A 90 8.95 -4.74 -12.70
N PRO A 91 9.17 -3.93 -13.74
CA PRO A 91 10.34 -4.09 -14.61
C PRO A 91 11.62 -3.82 -13.82
N PRO A 92 12.79 -4.16 -14.38
CA PRO A 92 14.07 -3.88 -13.73
C PRO A 92 14.17 -2.41 -13.29
N ALA A 93 14.68 -2.16 -12.09
CA ALA A 93 14.74 -0.83 -11.48
C ALA A 93 15.42 0.23 -12.36
N LYS A 94 16.39 -0.17 -13.18
CA LYS A 94 17.10 0.71 -14.14
C LYS A 94 16.15 1.34 -15.18
N GLU A 95 15.04 0.68 -15.51
CA GLU A 95 14.08 1.18 -16.49
C GLU A 95 13.16 2.25 -15.92
N GLN A 96 12.99 2.30 -14.61
CA GLN A 96 12.16 3.27 -13.88
C GLN A 96 10.77 3.50 -14.50
N LYS A 97 10.16 2.43 -15.03
CA LYS A 97 8.84 2.52 -15.61
C LYS A 97 7.80 3.00 -14.59
N MET A 98 6.78 3.64 -15.10
CA MET A 98 5.76 4.26 -14.29
C MET A 98 4.74 3.20 -13.82
N THR A 99 4.74 2.87 -12.53
CA THR A 99 3.71 2.02 -11.94
C THR A 99 2.34 2.70 -12.01
N GLY A 100 2.31 4.00 -11.70
CA GLY A 100 1.10 4.78 -11.75
C GLY A 100 1.34 6.26 -11.48
N VAL A 101 0.24 7.02 -11.50
CA VAL A 101 0.21 8.43 -11.14
C VAL A 101 -0.68 8.60 -9.92
N LEU A 102 -0.16 9.33 -8.94
CA LEU A 102 -0.85 9.75 -7.72
C LEU A 102 -1.20 11.24 -7.87
N PHE A 103 -2.48 11.56 -7.85
CA PHE A 103 -2.98 12.93 -7.79
C PHE A 103 -3.50 13.23 -6.40
N VAL A 104 -3.18 14.41 -5.90
CA VAL A 104 -3.70 14.91 -4.63
C VAL A 104 -4.45 16.21 -4.92
N ASP A 105 -5.77 16.17 -4.79
CA ASP A 105 -6.65 17.31 -4.99
C ASP A 105 -6.84 18.04 -3.66
N TYR A 106 -6.69 19.36 -3.67
CA TYR A 106 -6.76 20.20 -2.49
C TYR A 106 -8.07 20.96 -2.39
N ALA A 107 -8.36 21.46 -1.20
CA ALA A 107 -9.58 22.22 -0.91
C ALA A 107 -9.68 23.53 -1.69
N ASP A 108 -8.55 24.12 -2.13
CA ASP A 108 -8.50 25.32 -2.95
C ASP A 108 -8.68 25.06 -4.46
N GLY A 109 -8.93 23.81 -4.84
CA GLY A 109 -9.10 23.39 -6.23
C GLY A 109 -7.79 23.08 -6.96
N SER A 110 -6.63 23.32 -6.35
CA SER A 110 -5.35 22.91 -6.94
C SER A 110 -5.11 21.41 -6.84
N THR A 111 -4.18 20.90 -7.65
CA THR A 111 -3.81 19.46 -7.66
C THR A 111 -2.29 19.32 -7.68
N SER A 112 -1.76 18.38 -6.89
CA SER A 112 -0.39 17.89 -7.04
C SER A 112 -0.39 16.56 -7.77
N GLU A 113 0.58 16.38 -8.67
CA GLU A 113 0.81 15.15 -9.40
C GLU A 113 2.15 14.52 -9.00
N PHE A 114 2.16 13.23 -8.74
CA PHE A 114 3.35 12.46 -8.42
C PHE A 114 3.42 11.21 -9.28
N HIS A 115 4.52 11.06 -10.01
CA HIS A 115 4.82 9.87 -10.79
C HIS A 115 5.41 8.78 -9.88
N VAL A 116 4.66 7.72 -9.65
CA VAL A 116 5.09 6.56 -8.87
C VAL A 116 5.83 5.59 -9.79
N ARG A 117 7.13 5.41 -9.56
CA ARG A 117 8.00 4.59 -10.43
C ARG A 117 8.49 3.35 -9.73
N CYS A 118 8.44 2.21 -10.44
CA CYS A 118 9.12 0.99 -10.02
C CYS A 118 10.62 1.22 -9.86
N GLY A 119 11.18 0.70 -8.76
CA GLY A 119 12.60 0.87 -8.47
C GLY A 119 12.99 2.25 -7.96
N ARG A 120 12.01 3.11 -7.65
CA ARG A 120 12.25 4.40 -7.01
C ARG A 120 11.26 4.67 -5.87
N ASP A 121 9.96 4.62 -6.15
CA ASP A 121 8.88 4.97 -5.23
C ASP A 121 8.09 3.74 -4.76
N VAL A 122 8.13 2.68 -5.52
CA VAL A 122 7.51 1.38 -5.22
C VAL A 122 8.43 0.26 -5.71
N ALA A 123 8.30 -0.93 -5.13
CA ALA A 123 9.02 -2.10 -5.59
C ALA A 123 8.07 -3.30 -5.77
N ASP A 124 8.58 -4.33 -6.40
CA ASP A 124 7.86 -5.59 -6.59
C ASP A 124 7.65 -6.27 -5.24
N TRP A 125 6.41 -6.64 -4.96
CA TRP A 125 6.00 -7.22 -3.68
C TRP A 125 6.68 -8.56 -3.36
N ALA A 126 7.07 -9.32 -4.40
CA ALA A 126 7.76 -10.60 -4.28
C ALA A 126 9.29 -10.49 -4.43
N LYS A 127 9.82 -9.28 -4.69
CA LYS A 127 11.25 -9.01 -4.81
C LYS A 127 11.68 -7.99 -3.78
N PRO A 128 12.35 -8.40 -2.70
CA PRO A 128 12.53 -7.59 -1.50
C PRO A 128 13.61 -6.52 -1.60
N ASP A 129 13.77 -5.85 -2.72
CA ASP A 129 14.69 -4.74 -2.86
C ASP A 129 14.12 -3.47 -2.24
N ALA A 130 14.99 -2.63 -1.66
CA ALA A 130 14.62 -1.32 -1.14
C ALA A 130 15.22 -0.22 -2.02
N TYR A 131 14.47 0.87 -2.21
CA TYR A 131 14.87 1.95 -3.09
C TYR A 131 14.75 3.31 -2.38
N LYS A 132 15.14 4.38 -3.06
CA LYS A 132 15.27 5.73 -2.49
C LYS A 132 14.00 6.19 -1.77
N ASN A 133 12.83 6.00 -2.37
CA ASN A 133 11.52 6.36 -1.80
C ASN A 133 10.58 5.16 -1.67
N ALA A 134 11.11 3.94 -1.71
CA ALA A 134 10.39 2.70 -1.43
C ALA A 134 11.11 1.96 -0.32
N VAL A 135 10.82 2.34 0.92
CA VAL A 135 11.42 1.72 2.10
C VAL A 135 10.64 0.47 2.43
N ARG A 136 11.29 -0.69 2.42
CA ARG A 136 10.67 -1.94 2.81
C ARG A 136 10.36 -1.90 4.31
N VAL A 137 9.09 -1.92 4.67
CA VAL A 137 8.63 -1.70 6.05
C VAL A 137 7.87 -2.87 6.64
N TRP A 138 7.40 -3.76 5.78
CA TRP A 138 6.75 -4.99 6.19
C TRP A 138 7.21 -6.13 5.29
N THR A 139 7.42 -7.30 5.89
CA THR A 139 7.83 -8.52 5.19
C THR A 139 7.26 -9.72 5.93
N ALA A 140 6.77 -10.68 5.18
CA ALA A 140 6.31 -11.97 5.69
C ALA A 140 6.64 -13.09 4.71
N TYR A 141 6.47 -14.32 5.16
CA TYR A 141 6.54 -15.51 4.34
C TYR A 141 5.15 -16.11 4.23
N ASN A 142 4.64 -16.25 3.01
CA ASN A 142 3.29 -16.72 2.73
C ASN A 142 3.21 -18.21 2.34
N ASN A 143 4.17 -19.02 2.81
CA ASN A 143 4.40 -20.43 2.46
C ASN A 143 4.90 -20.70 1.03
N ASN A 144 4.89 -19.72 0.14
CA ASN A 144 5.42 -19.85 -1.22
C ASN A 144 6.69 -19.00 -1.39
N THR A 145 6.63 -17.74 -1.00
CA THR A 145 7.74 -16.80 -1.13
C THR A 145 7.73 -15.75 -0.03
N GLN A 146 8.81 -15.01 0.06
CA GLN A 146 8.87 -13.81 0.87
C GLN A 146 8.15 -12.68 0.15
N VAL A 147 7.18 -12.06 0.85
CA VAL A 147 6.37 -10.95 0.35
C VAL A 147 6.64 -9.70 1.19
N SER A 148 6.54 -8.54 0.57
CA SER A 148 6.88 -7.28 1.22
C SER A 148 5.96 -6.13 0.80
N LEU A 149 5.79 -5.16 1.71
CA LEU A 149 5.21 -3.86 1.42
C LEU A 149 6.21 -2.75 1.70
N PHE A 150 6.05 -1.66 0.99
CA PHE A 150 6.95 -0.53 0.99
C PHE A 150 6.21 0.73 1.45
N ALA A 151 6.90 1.55 2.23
CA ALA A 151 6.42 2.89 2.56
C ALA A 151 7.09 3.91 1.65
N SER A 152 6.27 4.80 1.07
CA SER A 152 6.72 5.91 0.25
C SER A 152 6.15 7.20 0.78
N LYS A 153 6.90 8.30 0.61
CA LYS A 153 6.55 9.62 1.13
C LYS A 153 6.50 10.63 -0.01
N PHE A 154 5.40 11.37 -0.08
CA PHE A 154 5.17 12.43 -1.06
C PHE A 154 4.92 13.75 -0.34
N LYS A 155 5.76 14.76 -0.62
CA LYS A 155 5.61 16.09 -0.03
C LYS A 155 4.46 16.83 -0.68
N LEU A 156 3.50 17.24 0.11
CA LEU A 156 2.34 18.01 -0.32
C LEU A 156 2.67 19.50 -0.44
N LYS A 157 1.92 20.21 -1.28
CA LYS A 157 2.13 21.64 -1.56
C LYS A 157 0.92 22.49 -1.26
N GLY A 158 -0.26 21.91 -1.26
CA GLY A 158 -1.53 22.60 -1.04
C GLY A 158 -1.94 22.66 0.43
N PRO A 159 -3.08 23.29 0.71
CA PRO A 159 -3.62 23.40 2.05
C PRO A 159 -4.15 22.05 2.57
N ALA A 160 -5.46 21.86 2.60
CA ALA A 160 -6.07 20.61 3.03
C ALA A 160 -6.33 19.68 1.83
N VAL A 161 -6.13 18.39 2.03
CA VAL A 161 -6.38 17.36 1.00
C VAL A 161 -7.87 17.05 0.96
N LYS A 162 -8.48 17.17 -0.22
CA LYS A 162 -9.89 16.86 -0.49
C LYS A 162 -10.06 15.44 -1.03
N ALA A 163 -9.15 14.99 -1.90
CA ALA A 163 -9.17 13.65 -2.45
C ALA A 163 -7.77 13.20 -2.85
N VAL A 164 -7.60 11.87 -2.90
CA VAL A 164 -6.44 11.22 -3.48
C VAL A 164 -6.91 10.35 -4.63
N ARG A 165 -6.41 10.60 -5.84
CA ARG A 165 -6.71 9.81 -7.04
C ARG A 165 -5.49 9.00 -7.45
N LEU A 166 -5.71 7.78 -7.85
CA LEU A 166 -4.68 6.83 -8.27
C LEU A 166 -5.01 6.38 -9.70
N GLU A 167 -4.00 6.32 -10.55
CA GLU A 167 -4.13 5.79 -11.91
C GLU A 167 -2.98 4.82 -12.19
N ALA A 168 -3.30 3.58 -12.58
CA ALA A 168 -2.29 2.59 -12.98
C ALA A 168 -1.68 2.91 -14.36
N ARG A 169 -0.45 2.47 -14.56
CA ARG A 169 0.27 2.54 -15.85
C ARG A 169 0.86 1.18 -16.21
N ASP A 170 2.14 0.96 -15.95
CA ASP A 170 2.90 -0.17 -16.50
C ASP A 170 2.89 -1.44 -15.63
N SER A 171 2.40 -1.37 -14.38
CA SER A 171 2.41 -2.46 -13.41
C SER A 171 1.06 -2.55 -12.69
N ALA A 172 0.69 -3.73 -12.20
CA ALA A 172 -0.40 -3.80 -11.23
C ALA A 172 0.07 -3.15 -9.92
N TRP A 173 -0.74 -2.22 -9.42
CA TRP A 173 -0.40 -1.41 -8.25
C TRP A 173 -1.38 -1.65 -7.11
N MET A 174 -0.87 -2.10 -5.98
CA MET A 174 -1.65 -2.33 -4.79
C MET A 174 -1.29 -1.31 -3.71
N VAL A 175 -2.30 -0.65 -3.16
CA VAL A 175 -2.19 0.27 -2.02
C VAL A 175 -2.95 -0.31 -0.84
N ALA A 176 -2.21 -0.70 0.19
CA ALA A 176 -2.74 -1.29 1.41
C ALA A 176 -3.29 -0.25 2.38
N ALA A 177 -2.60 0.89 2.50
CA ALA A 177 -3.02 1.99 3.37
C ALA A 177 -2.40 3.32 2.93
N MET A 178 -3.03 4.42 3.37
CA MET A 178 -2.53 5.79 3.21
C MET A 178 -2.59 6.51 4.56
N THR A 179 -1.64 7.43 4.77
CA THR A 179 -1.62 8.28 5.96
C THR A 179 -1.22 9.70 5.56
N LEU A 180 -1.96 10.68 6.04
CA LEU A 180 -1.55 12.09 6.00
C LEU A 180 -0.89 12.46 7.33
N GLY A 181 0.20 13.20 7.27
CA GLY A 181 0.92 13.62 8.47
C GLY A 181 2.07 14.57 8.19
N ASP A 182 2.72 15.03 9.26
CA ASP A 182 3.77 16.05 9.20
C ASP A 182 5.16 15.46 9.50
N ASP A 183 5.25 14.19 9.82
CA ASP A 183 6.48 13.54 10.23
C ASP A 183 7.38 13.20 9.02
N THR A 184 8.66 13.48 9.16
CA THR A 184 9.64 13.27 8.08
C THR A 184 10.46 11.98 8.24
N ARG A 185 10.25 11.19 9.29
CA ARG A 185 11.14 10.08 9.71
C ARG A 185 11.27 8.90 8.76
N ILE A 186 10.31 8.65 7.85
CA ILE A 186 10.42 7.53 6.89
C ILE A 186 11.68 7.62 6.03
N SER A 187 12.17 8.82 5.73
CA SER A 187 13.38 9.01 4.91
C SER A 187 14.69 8.55 5.57
N GLY A 188 14.68 8.17 6.84
CA GLY A 188 15.86 7.75 7.60
C GLY A 188 16.05 6.25 7.76
N ILE A 189 15.11 5.42 7.31
CA ILE A 189 15.19 3.96 7.51
C ILE A 189 16.16 3.37 6.48
N LYS A 190 17.45 3.32 6.85
CA LYS A 190 18.49 2.64 6.07
C LYS A 190 18.66 1.16 6.43
N LYS A 191 17.97 0.64 7.45
CA LYS A 191 18.13 -0.76 7.88
C LYS A 191 17.08 -1.65 7.27
N GLN A 192 17.53 -2.61 6.49
CA GLN A 192 16.77 -3.83 6.19
C GLN A 192 16.44 -4.51 7.50
N VAL A 193 15.17 -4.71 7.79
CA VAL A 193 14.77 -5.68 8.83
C VAL A 193 15.00 -7.06 8.21
N THR A 194 16.08 -7.71 8.57
CA THR A 194 16.30 -9.12 8.23
C THR A 194 15.36 -9.91 9.14
N LEU A 195 14.31 -10.47 8.59
CA LEU A 195 13.46 -11.39 9.35
C LEU A 195 14.21 -12.69 9.55
N ASP A 196 14.19 -13.17 10.78
CA ASP A 196 14.64 -14.50 11.12
C ASP A 196 13.84 -15.55 10.33
N LYS A 197 14.50 -16.54 9.76
CA LYS A 197 13.89 -17.59 8.94
C LYS A 197 12.95 -18.52 9.70
N THR A 198 12.76 -18.29 11.00
CA THR A 198 12.01 -19.15 11.94
C THR A 198 10.65 -18.56 12.35
N TYR A 199 10.11 -17.56 11.64
CA TYR A 199 8.80 -17.04 12.00
C TYR A 199 7.71 -18.09 11.75
N THR A 200 7.37 -18.82 12.80
CA THR A 200 6.14 -19.62 12.86
C THR A 200 5.00 -18.68 13.24
N ALA A 201 3.96 -18.59 12.41
CA ALA A 201 2.81 -17.77 12.73
C ALA A 201 2.22 -18.18 14.09
N PRO A 202 2.03 -17.25 15.05
CA PRO A 202 1.39 -17.60 16.31
C PRO A 202 -0.06 -18.05 16.04
N ALA A 203 -0.47 -19.12 16.73
CA ALA A 203 -1.86 -19.58 16.73
C ALA A 203 -2.81 -18.42 17.04
N LEU A 204 -3.98 -18.39 16.38
CA LEU A 204 -4.99 -17.35 16.54
C LEU A 204 -5.19 -17.02 18.03
N ALA A 205 -4.78 -15.81 18.41
CA ALA A 205 -5.12 -15.24 19.72
C ALA A 205 -6.54 -14.67 19.66
N ALA A 206 -7.25 -14.78 20.78
CA ALA A 206 -8.61 -14.25 20.94
C ALA A 206 -8.74 -12.75 20.53
N PRO A 207 -9.93 -12.28 20.14
CA PRO A 207 -10.13 -10.91 19.70
C PRO A 207 -9.72 -9.90 20.78
N LEU A 208 -8.91 -8.92 20.38
CA LEU A 208 -8.49 -7.83 21.26
C LEU A 208 -9.67 -6.93 21.64
N PRO A 209 -9.76 -6.45 22.89
CA PRO A 209 -10.81 -5.52 23.30
C PRO A 209 -10.69 -4.20 22.51
N ALA A 210 -11.83 -3.57 22.25
CA ALA A 210 -11.93 -2.31 21.54
C ALA A 210 -11.04 -1.23 22.17
N VAL A 211 -10.12 -0.68 21.38
CA VAL A 211 -9.23 0.40 21.82
C VAL A 211 -9.94 1.73 21.67
N GLN A 212 -10.06 2.48 22.76
CA GLN A 212 -10.52 3.88 22.72
C GLN A 212 -9.51 4.74 21.97
N VAL A 213 -9.98 5.46 20.95
CA VAL A 213 -9.17 6.34 20.11
C VAL A 213 -8.89 7.64 20.86
N GLN A 214 -7.68 7.80 21.38
CA GLN A 214 -7.14 9.13 21.68
C GLN A 214 -6.52 9.71 20.39
N SER A 215 -6.68 11.02 20.20
CA SER A 215 -6.33 11.81 19.02
C SER A 215 -5.05 11.35 18.30
N VAL A 216 -5.24 10.57 17.27
CA VAL A 216 -4.21 10.03 16.37
C VAL A 216 -4.20 10.89 15.10
N PRO A 217 -3.06 11.08 14.43
CA PRO A 217 -3.06 11.66 13.08
C PRO A 217 -4.13 10.98 12.24
N LYS A 218 -5.00 11.76 11.57
CA LYS A 218 -6.13 11.20 10.82
C LYS A 218 -5.61 10.29 9.71
N ASN A 219 -5.86 8.99 9.83
CA ASN A 219 -5.57 8.02 8.79
C ASN A 219 -6.60 8.18 7.65
N ILE A 220 -6.13 8.07 6.41
CA ILE A 220 -7.03 7.86 5.28
C ILE A 220 -7.36 6.37 5.28
N ILE A 221 -8.63 6.03 5.46
CA ILE A 221 -9.13 4.66 5.30
C ILE A 221 -9.48 4.47 3.84
N LEU A 222 -8.94 3.43 3.23
CA LEU A 222 -9.14 3.08 1.81
C LEU A 222 -10.56 2.57 1.54
#